data_d507f90c307a02324c62aad71ebf0c54
#
_entry.id   d507f90c307a02324c62aad71ebf0c54
#
_cell.length_a   1.000
_cell.length_b   1.000
_cell.length_c   1.000
_cell.angle_alpha   90.00
_cell.angle_beta   90.00
_cell.angle_gamma   90.00
#
_symmetry.space_group_name_H-M   'P 1'
#
loop_
_entity.id
_entity.type
_entity.pdbx_description
1 polymer ?
#
loop_
_entity_poly.entity_id
_entity_poly.type
_entity_poly.pdbx_seq_one_letter_code
_entity_poly.pdbx_strand_id
1 'polypeptide(L)'
;EGSNPPDFKRDKGECMMNEKEVETLLKETKAILEGHFLLTSGLHSPLYVEKFNVLQHPEYTEKLCREIAEHFKDQGIETVIGPATGGIILSQVTARILGVRSIFTERENGKMTLRRGFTIAPGEKVLIVEDIVTTGSSIKEVVDVVNKAGGDIVGIGLLVNRSGGKADFGVPQEKVFPLLNLTVPTYDPKDCPLCKAGVPLTERGSHHLKK
;
A
#
# COMPACT_ATOMS: atom_id res chain seq x y z
N GLU A 1 -18.30 3.84 -32.62
CA GLU A 1 -17.05 3.06 -32.79
C GLU A 1 -16.22 3.28 -31.54
N GLY A 2 -16.34 2.37 -30.57
CA GLY A 2 -15.63 2.43 -29.32
C GLY A 2 -14.19 1.95 -29.54
N SER A 3 -13.22 2.85 -29.45
CA SER A 3 -11.83 2.45 -29.35
C SER A 3 -11.63 1.71 -28.02
N ASN A 4 -11.33 0.43 -28.09
CA ASN A 4 -10.89 -0.32 -26.92
C ASN A 4 -9.70 0.44 -26.28
N PRO A 5 -9.63 0.53 -24.94
CA PRO A 5 -8.48 1.07 -24.27
C PRO A 5 -7.23 0.28 -24.70
N PRO A 6 -6.05 0.92 -24.74
CA PRO A 6 -4.82 0.24 -25.16
C PRO A 6 -4.61 -1.02 -24.31
N ASP A 7 -4.30 -2.11 -25.02
CA ASP A 7 -4.08 -3.43 -24.43
C ASP A 7 -2.74 -3.42 -23.66
N PHE A 8 -2.81 -3.21 -22.35
CA PHE A 8 -1.66 -3.19 -21.45
C PHE A 8 -1.18 -4.62 -21.12
N LYS A 9 -1.04 -5.46 -22.16
CA LYS A 9 -0.48 -6.80 -21.97
C LYS A 9 1.00 -6.70 -21.61
N ARG A 10 1.40 -7.51 -20.66
CA ARG A 10 2.81 -7.82 -20.38
C ARG A 10 3.47 -8.30 -21.69
N ASP A 11 4.67 -7.83 -21.98
CA ASP A 11 5.49 -8.45 -23.01
C ASP A 11 5.65 -9.94 -22.67
N LYS A 12 5.38 -10.81 -23.65
CA LYS A 12 5.44 -12.26 -23.44
C LYS A 12 6.86 -12.64 -23.02
N GLY A 13 7.06 -12.87 -21.70
CA GLY A 13 8.34 -13.29 -21.13
C GLY A 13 8.77 -12.58 -19.85
N GLU A 14 8.08 -11.51 -19.40
CA GLU A 14 8.39 -10.91 -18.09
C GLU A 14 7.92 -11.80 -16.94
N CYS A 15 8.85 -12.26 -16.11
CA CYS A 15 8.58 -12.96 -14.86
C CYS A 15 8.02 -11.99 -13.79
N MET A 16 7.29 -12.50 -12.81
CA MET A 16 6.89 -11.73 -11.63
C MET A 16 8.14 -11.21 -10.91
N MET A 17 8.09 -9.95 -10.44
CA MET A 17 9.16 -9.38 -9.63
C MET A 17 9.26 -10.14 -8.29
N ASN A 18 10.48 -10.51 -7.90
CA ASN A 18 10.74 -11.00 -6.55
C ASN A 18 10.93 -9.84 -5.56
N GLU A 19 10.88 -10.11 -4.25
CA GLU A 19 10.99 -9.09 -3.21
C GLU A 19 12.27 -8.21 -3.34
N LYS A 20 13.39 -8.79 -3.79
CA LYS A 20 14.64 -8.07 -3.97
C LYS A 20 14.58 -7.07 -5.13
N GLU A 21 13.91 -7.42 -6.21
CA GLU A 21 13.67 -6.52 -7.35
C GLU A 21 12.74 -5.38 -6.96
N VAL A 22 11.68 -5.67 -6.19
CA VAL A 22 10.79 -4.65 -5.61
C VAL A 22 11.58 -3.71 -4.69
N GLU A 23 12.39 -4.24 -3.78
CA GLU A 23 13.23 -3.44 -2.87
C GLU A 23 14.20 -2.54 -3.65
N THR A 24 14.84 -3.08 -4.69
CA THR A 24 15.76 -2.32 -5.55
C THR A 24 15.03 -1.16 -6.23
N LEU A 25 13.88 -1.40 -6.84
CA LEU A 25 13.06 -0.36 -7.46
C LEU A 25 12.65 0.73 -6.45
N LEU A 26 12.25 0.34 -5.24
CA LEU A 26 11.88 1.29 -4.19
C LEU A 26 13.10 2.11 -3.67
N LYS A 27 14.32 1.56 -3.69
CA LYS A 27 15.54 2.28 -3.37
C LYS A 27 15.96 3.24 -4.48
N GLU A 28 15.93 2.80 -5.73
CA GLU A 28 16.25 3.63 -6.91
C GLU A 28 15.34 4.84 -7.03
N THR A 29 14.06 4.67 -6.76
CA THR A 29 13.07 5.76 -6.72
C THR A 29 13.15 6.61 -5.44
N LYS A 30 14.06 6.28 -4.51
CA LYS A 30 14.15 6.90 -3.18
C LYS A 30 12.85 6.80 -2.37
N ALA A 31 12.03 5.79 -2.64
CA ALA A 31 10.89 5.45 -1.80
C ALA A 31 11.33 4.80 -0.49
N ILE A 32 12.45 4.05 -0.49
CA ILE A 32 13.15 3.63 0.73
C ILE A 32 14.37 4.54 0.90
N LEU A 33 14.42 5.24 2.03
CA LEU A 33 15.51 6.14 2.41
C LEU A 33 16.30 5.55 3.57
N GLU A 34 17.63 5.56 3.45
CA GLU A 34 18.56 5.18 4.52
C GLU A 34 19.07 6.42 5.24
N GLY A 35 19.19 6.36 6.57
CA GLY A 35 19.62 7.50 7.38
C GLY A 35 19.27 7.34 8.85
N HIS A 36 18.95 8.46 9.52
CA HIS A 36 18.51 8.50 10.91
C HIS A 36 17.20 9.30 10.98
N PHE A 37 16.09 8.62 11.24
CA PHE A 37 14.77 9.23 11.14
C PHE A 37 14.03 9.16 12.47
N LEU A 38 13.34 10.28 12.81
CA LEU A 38 12.35 10.33 13.88
C LEU A 38 11.00 9.87 13.33
N LEU A 39 10.46 8.79 13.91
CA LEU A 39 9.13 8.29 13.58
C LEU A 39 8.04 9.03 14.39
N THR A 40 6.79 8.99 13.91
CA THR A 40 5.63 9.56 14.62
C THR A 40 5.40 8.95 16.01
N SER A 41 5.89 7.74 16.25
CA SER A 41 5.89 7.09 17.56
C SER A 41 6.91 7.65 18.54
N GLY A 42 7.81 8.56 18.10
CA GLY A 42 8.94 9.05 18.88
C GLY A 42 10.16 8.13 18.85
N LEU A 43 10.06 6.96 18.24
CA LEU A 43 11.19 6.05 18.05
C LEU A 43 12.08 6.51 16.89
N HIS A 44 13.34 6.10 16.92
CA HIS A 44 14.31 6.32 15.85
C HIS A 44 14.40 5.11 14.92
N SER A 45 14.70 5.35 13.64
CA SER A 45 14.81 4.31 12.62
C SER A 45 15.95 4.59 11.65
N PRO A 46 16.67 3.56 11.18
CA PRO A 46 17.67 3.71 10.11
C PRO A 46 17.04 3.82 8.72
N LEU A 47 15.73 3.52 8.59
CA LEU A 47 15.00 3.55 7.33
C LEU A 47 13.72 4.36 7.45
N TYR A 48 13.37 5.06 6.38
CA TYR A 48 12.08 5.73 6.20
C TYR A 48 11.49 5.36 4.84
N VAL A 49 10.19 5.15 4.76
CA VAL A 49 9.52 4.88 3.48
C VAL A 49 8.69 6.09 3.08
N GLU A 50 9.12 6.75 1.97
CA GLU A 50 8.42 7.86 1.34
C GLU A 50 7.73 7.38 0.06
N LYS A 51 6.53 6.87 0.23
CA LYS A 51 5.75 6.22 -0.83
C LYS A 51 5.53 7.08 -2.07
N PHE A 52 5.35 8.39 -1.89
CA PHE A 52 5.09 9.28 -3.03
C PHE A 52 6.29 9.45 -3.95
N ASN A 53 7.50 9.09 -3.49
CA ASN A 53 8.67 9.08 -4.36
C ASN A 53 8.57 8.02 -5.48
N VAL A 54 7.89 6.91 -5.25
CA VAL A 54 7.61 5.93 -6.31
C VAL A 54 6.25 6.20 -6.98
N LEU A 55 5.21 6.54 -6.20
CA LEU A 55 3.86 6.71 -6.74
C LEU A 55 3.71 7.91 -7.70
N GLN A 56 4.61 8.89 -7.66
CA GLN A 56 4.64 10.00 -8.63
C GLN A 56 5.11 9.58 -10.02
N HIS A 57 5.70 8.39 -10.17
CA HIS A 57 6.18 7.84 -11.44
C HIS A 57 5.22 6.76 -11.95
N PRO A 58 4.38 7.08 -12.95
CA PRO A 58 3.35 6.15 -13.43
C PRO A 58 3.89 4.79 -13.88
N GLU A 59 5.07 4.77 -14.53
CA GLU A 59 5.72 3.56 -15.02
C GLU A 59 6.13 2.60 -13.89
N TYR A 60 6.62 3.12 -12.78
CA TYR A 60 6.99 2.29 -11.63
C TYR A 60 5.76 1.85 -10.84
N THR A 61 4.80 2.76 -10.67
CA THR A 61 3.52 2.46 -10.03
C THR A 61 2.78 1.36 -10.79
N GLU A 62 2.77 1.42 -12.13
CA GLU A 62 2.15 0.40 -12.97
C GLU A 62 2.84 -0.94 -12.82
N LYS A 63 4.19 -1.00 -12.81
CA LYS A 63 4.93 -2.25 -12.59
C LYS A 63 4.51 -2.91 -11.27
N LEU A 64 4.52 -2.16 -10.17
CA LEU A 64 4.15 -2.67 -8.85
C LEU A 64 2.68 -3.11 -8.78
N CYS A 65 1.75 -2.30 -9.32
CA CYS A 65 0.33 -2.66 -9.35
C CYS A 65 0.05 -3.88 -10.22
N ARG A 66 0.85 -4.11 -11.26
CA ARG A 66 0.75 -5.28 -12.12
C ARG A 66 1.06 -6.57 -11.35
N GLU A 67 2.05 -6.57 -10.47
CA GLU A 67 2.34 -7.73 -9.63
C GLU A 67 1.15 -8.10 -8.72
N ILE A 68 0.49 -7.09 -8.13
CA ILE A 68 -0.72 -7.31 -7.34
C ILE A 68 -1.86 -7.84 -8.22
N ALA A 69 -2.08 -7.19 -9.38
CA ALA A 69 -3.15 -7.59 -10.30
C ALA A 69 -2.98 -9.05 -10.80
N GLU A 70 -1.76 -9.42 -11.19
CA GLU A 70 -1.44 -10.78 -11.66
C GLU A 70 -1.66 -11.84 -10.57
N HIS A 71 -1.31 -11.52 -9.31
CA HIS A 71 -1.53 -12.45 -8.19
C HIS A 71 -3.03 -12.75 -7.97
N PHE A 72 -3.89 -11.77 -8.15
CA PHE A 72 -5.32 -11.90 -7.86
C PHE A 72 -6.24 -12.04 -9.08
N LYS A 73 -5.72 -12.01 -10.33
CA LYS A 73 -6.51 -11.94 -11.57
C LYS A 73 -7.60 -13.00 -11.74
N ASP A 74 -7.35 -14.22 -11.23
CA ASP A 74 -8.26 -15.35 -11.40
C ASP A 74 -9.32 -15.47 -10.28
N GLN A 75 -9.40 -14.46 -9.39
CA GLN A 75 -10.32 -14.49 -8.24
C GLN A 75 -11.68 -13.81 -8.52
N GLY A 76 -11.90 -13.37 -9.76
CA GLY A 76 -13.17 -12.77 -10.19
C GLY A 76 -13.46 -11.42 -9.54
N ILE A 77 -12.43 -10.60 -9.33
CA ILE A 77 -12.52 -9.26 -8.75
C ILE A 77 -13.47 -8.38 -9.57
N GLU A 78 -14.34 -7.62 -8.90
CA GLU A 78 -15.26 -6.66 -9.50
C GLU A 78 -14.90 -5.21 -9.13
N THR A 79 -14.29 -5.02 -7.97
CA THR A 79 -13.87 -3.69 -7.47
C THR A 79 -12.53 -3.76 -6.76
N VAL A 80 -11.68 -2.77 -7.02
CA VAL A 80 -10.46 -2.51 -6.22
C VAL A 80 -10.70 -1.28 -5.35
N ILE A 81 -10.34 -1.38 -4.06
CA ILE A 81 -10.51 -0.31 -3.07
C ILE A 81 -9.21 -0.05 -2.33
N GLY A 82 -8.92 1.22 -2.07
CA GLY A 82 -7.79 1.62 -1.21
C GLY A 82 -8.14 2.80 -0.32
N PRO A 83 -7.48 2.98 0.83
CA PRO A 83 -7.68 4.17 1.65
C PRO A 83 -6.94 5.38 1.08
N ALA A 84 -7.54 6.56 1.20
CA ALA A 84 -6.86 7.82 0.87
C ALA A 84 -5.62 7.99 1.78
N THR A 85 -4.49 8.42 1.21
CA THR A 85 -4.28 9.05 -0.10
C THR A 85 -3.57 8.14 -1.10
N GLY A 86 -2.56 7.38 -0.72
CA GLY A 86 -1.76 6.52 -1.62
C GLY A 86 -2.57 5.36 -2.20
N GLY A 87 -3.48 4.79 -1.41
CA GLY A 87 -4.39 3.74 -1.88
C GLY A 87 -5.31 4.17 -3.03
N ILE A 88 -5.57 5.48 -3.21
CA ILE A 88 -6.32 5.98 -4.37
C ILE A 88 -5.56 5.69 -5.67
N ILE A 89 -4.26 6.00 -5.70
CA ILE A 89 -3.42 5.78 -6.87
C ILE A 89 -3.33 4.28 -7.17
N LEU A 90 -3.07 3.48 -6.14
CA LEU A 90 -2.93 2.03 -6.28
C LEU A 90 -4.22 1.37 -6.73
N SER A 91 -5.37 1.73 -6.15
CA SER A 91 -6.66 1.16 -6.56
C SER A 91 -6.99 1.51 -8.01
N GLN A 92 -6.73 2.75 -8.42
CA GLN A 92 -6.97 3.19 -9.80
C GLN A 92 -6.11 2.43 -10.81
N VAL A 93 -4.81 2.28 -10.54
CA VAL A 93 -3.89 1.60 -11.47
C VAL A 93 -4.14 0.10 -11.48
N THR A 94 -4.33 -0.54 -10.33
CA THR A 94 -4.62 -1.98 -10.23
C THR A 94 -5.96 -2.32 -10.90
N ALA A 95 -7.01 -1.53 -10.65
CA ALA A 95 -8.31 -1.73 -11.28
C ALA A 95 -8.26 -1.56 -12.81
N ARG A 96 -7.50 -0.58 -13.30
CA ARG A 96 -7.28 -0.39 -14.75
C ARG A 96 -6.63 -1.62 -15.38
N ILE A 97 -5.63 -2.22 -14.72
CA ILE A 97 -4.95 -3.42 -15.20
C ILE A 97 -5.91 -4.62 -15.23
N LEU A 98 -6.75 -4.76 -14.20
CA LEU A 98 -7.74 -5.83 -14.11
C LEU A 98 -8.99 -5.60 -14.98
N GLY A 99 -9.20 -4.38 -15.49
CA GLY A 99 -10.40 -4.01 -16.25
C GLY A 99 -11.66 -3.90 -15.39
N VAL A 100 -11.53 -3.53 -14.12
CA VAL A 100 -12.60 -3.48 -13.13
C VAL A 100 -12.78 -2.08 -12.53
N ARG A 101 -13.77 -1.91 -11.67
CA ARG A 101 -14.08 -0.65 -11.00
C ARG A 101 -13.06 -0.31 -9.92
N SER A 102 -12.71 0.99 -9.79
CA SER A 102 -11.89 1.53 -8.71
C SER A 102 -12.68 2.47 -7.82
N ILE A 103 -12.57 2.30 -6.51
CA ILE A 103 -13.11 3.18 -5.49
C ILE A 103 -12.07 3.43 -4.39
N PHE A 104 -12.36 4.34 -3.46
CA PHE A 104 -11.52 4.57 -2.31
C PHE A 104 -12.32 4.94 -1.07
N THR A 105 -11.72 4.75 0.09
CA THR A 105 -12.22 5.26 1.36
C THR A 105 -11.44 6.49 1.78
N GLU A 106 -12.09 7.39 2.50
CA GLU A 106 -11.47 8.57 3.11
C GLU A 106 -11.99 8.74 4.56
N ARG A 107 -11.23 9.48 5.37
CA ARG A 107 -11.64 9.73 6.75
C ARG A 107 -12.68 10.85 6.81
N GLU A 108 -13.79 10.56 7.47
CA GLU A 108 -14.79 11.52 7.88
C GLU A 108 -14.99 11.44 9.38
N ASN A 109 -14.76 12.55 10.08
CA ASN A 109 -14.78 12.59 11.55
C ASN A 109 -13.92 11.51 12.22
N GLY A 110 -12.73 11.26 11.64
CA GLY A 110 -11.77 10.28 12.13
C GLY A 110 -12.06 8.82 11.77
N LYS A 111 -13.18 8.51 11.12
CA LYS A 111 -13.57 7.15 10.70
C LYS A 111 -13.39 6.95 9.20
N MET A 112 -12.92 5.78 8.82
CA MET A 112 -12.85 5.37 7.42
C MET A 112 -14.27 5.16 6.87
N THR A 113 -14.55 5.77 5.71
CA THR A 113 -15.91 5.82 5.17
C THR A 113 -15.89 5.80 3.64
N LEU A 114 -16.89 5.15 3.01
CA LEU A 114 -17.18 5.34 1.60
C LEU A 114 -17.90 6.69 1.43
N ARG A 115 -17.36 7.52 0.53
CA ARG A 115 -17.94 8.82 0.17
C ARG A 115 -18.08 8.93 -1.34
N ARG A 116 -18.32 10.12 -1.86
CA ARG A 116 -18.40 10.40 -3.31
C ARG A 116 -19.45 9.60 -4.07
N GLY A 117 -20.46 9.06 -3.36
CA GLY A 117 -21.46 8.20 -3.95
C GLY A 117 -20.97 6.78 -4.27
N PHE A 118 -19.80 6.39 -3.76
CA PHE A 118 -19.31 5.02 -3.89
C PHE A 118 -20.19 4.06 -3.10
N THR A 119 -20.49 2.92 -3.71
CA THR A 119 -21.24 1.82 -3.10
C THR A 119 -20.54 0.50 -3.38
N ILE A 120 -20.76 -0.48 -2.53
CA ILE A 120 -20.39 -1.87 -2.72
C ILE A 120 -21.68 -2.68 -2.63
N ALA A 121 -21.95 -3.53 -3.63
CA ALA A 121 -23.11 -4.39 -3.62
C ALA A 121 -22.89 -5.61 -2.71
N PRO A 122 -23.96 -6.17 -2.10
CA PRO A 122 -23.85 -7.43 -1.38
C PRO A 122 -23.26 -8.55 -2.25
N GLY A 123 -22.22 -9.21 -1.76
CA GLY A 123 -21.49 -10.27 -2.47
C GLY A 123 -20.51 -9.78 -3.54
N GLU A 124 -20.39 -8.47 -3.76
CA GLU A 124 -19.40 -7.90 -4.71
C GLU A 124 -17.97 -8.27 -4.28
N LYS A 125 -17.18 -8.81 -5.22
CA LYS A 125 -15.82 -9.25 -4.97
C LYS A 125 -14.84 -8.10 -4.97
N VAL A 126 -14.24 -7.82 -3.80
CA VAL A 126 -13.42 -6.64 -3.54
C VAL A 126 -11.98 -7.02 -3.26
N LEU A 127 -11.05 -6.44 -4.00
CA LEU A 127 -9.61 -6.44 -3.70
C LEU A 127 -9.26 -5.13 -2.97
N ILE A 128 -8.66 -5.24 -1.78
CA ILE A 128 -8.13 -4.08 -1.04
C ILE A 128 -6.67 -3.88 -1.42
N VAL A 129 -6.24 -2.63 -1.62
CA VAL A 129 -4.83 -2.30 -1.87
C VAL A 129 -4.36 -1.15 -0.97
N GLU A 130 -3.10 -1.24 -0.49
CA GLU A 130 -2.50 -0.23 0.37
C GLU A 130 -1.02 -0.05 0.05
N ASP A 131 -0.50 1.15 0.28
CA ASP A 131 0.89 1.46 0.02
C ASP A 131 1.84 0.92 1.10
N ILE A 132 1.67 1.30 2.36
CA ILE A 132 2.54 0.90 3.46
C ILE A 132 1.71 0.50 4.66
N VAL A 133 1.94 -0.70 5.15
CA VAL A 133 1.34 -1.17 6.38
C VAL A 133 2.39 -1.20 7.50
N THR A 134 2.03 -0.60 8.64
CA THR A 134 2.79 -0.70 9.91
C THR A 134 2.01 -1.48 10.95
N THR A 135 0.90 -0.94 11.43
CA THR A 135 0.01 -1.61 12.41
C THR A 135 -1.15 -2.36 11.76
N GLY A 136 -1.48 -2.05 10.51
CA GLY A 136 -2.65 -2.59 9.81
C GLY A 136 -3.98 -1.90 10.12
N SER A 137 -3.99 -0.88 10.98
CA SER A 137 -5.23 -0.23 11.41
C SER A 137 -6.06 0.35 10.28
N SER A 138 -5.42 1.02 9.29
CA SER A 138 -6.13 1.57 8.14
C SER A 138 -6.80 0.48 7.29
N ILE A 139 -6.07 -0.62 7.03
CA ILE A 139 -6.62 -1.77 6.30
C ILE A 139 -7.80 -2.37 7.06
N LYS A 140 -7.67 -2.57 8.37
CA LYS A 140 -8.75 -3.11 9.19
C LYS A 140 -10.02 -2.25 9.12
N GLU A 141 -9.87 -0.93 9.14
CA GLU A 141 -10.99 -0.02 8.92
C GLU A 141 -11.61 -0.17 7.52
N VAL A 142 -10.80 -0.38 6.46
CA VAL A 142 -11.33 -0.64 5.09
C VAL A 142 -12.05 -1.99 5.04
N VAL A 143 -11.49 -3.03 5.67
CA VAL A 143 -12.16 -4.34 5.82
C VAL A 143 -13.52 -4.20 6.48
N ASP A 144 -13.61 -3.42 7.58
CA ASP A 144 -14.87 -3.13 8.25
C ASP A 144 -15.88 -2.42 7.35
N VAL A 145 -15.43 -1.49 6.51
CA VAL A 145 -16.27 -0.77 5.54
C VAL A 145 -16.83 -1.73 4.49
N VAL A 146 -15.99 -2.59 3.91
CA VAL A 146 -16.39 -3.58 2.90
C VAL A 146 -17.39 -4.58 3.50
N ASN A 147 -17.08 -5.13 4.69
CA ASN A 147 -17.94 -6.08 5.38
C ASN A 147 -19.32 -5.47 5.73
N LYS A 148 -19.36 -4.22 6.21
CA LYS A 148 -20.61 -3.51 6.50
C LYS A 148 -21.48 -3.29 5.26
N ALA A 149 -20.86 -3.12 4.10
CA ALA A 149 -21.57 -3.03 2.83
C ALA A 149 -22.02 -4.41 2.29
N GLY A 150 -21.54 -5.51 2.88
CA GLY A 150 -21.84 -6.87 2.46
C GLY A 150 -20.96 -7.37 1.31
N GLY A 151 -19.83 -6.70 1.02
CA GLY A 151 -18.87 -7.13 0.01
C GLY A 151 -18.08 -8.38 0.43
N ASP A 152 -17.59 -9.13 -0.55
CA ASP A 152 -16.71 -10.29 -0.36
C ASP A 152 -15.26 -9.88 -0.61
N ILE A 153 -14.43 -9.89 0.45
CA ILE A 153 -13.02 -9.55 0.35
C ILE A 153 -12.25 -10.75 -0.20
N VAL A 154 -11.81 -10.64 -1.46
CA VAL A 154 -11.03 -11.69 -2.11
C VAL A 154 -9.56 -11.67 -1.69
N GLY A 155 -9.01 -10.47 -1.43
CA GLY A 155 -7.62 -10.34 -0.97
C GLY A 155 -7.22 -8.93 -0.60
N ILE A 156 -5.98 -8.82 -0.11
CA ILE A 156 -5.31 -7.56 0.24
C ILE A 156 -3.94 -7.53 -0.42
N GLY A 157 -3.72 -6.59 -1.35
CA GLY A 157 -2.43 -6.33 -1.99
C GLY A 157 -1.71 -5.16 -1.32
N LEU A 158 -0.44 -5.34 -0.94
CA LEU A 158 0.36 -4.33 -0.25
C LEU A 158 1.64 -4.04 -1.03
N LEU A 159 2.04 -2.78 -1.16
CA LEU A 159 3.37 -2.50 -1.68
C LEU A 159 4.43 -2.87 -0.65
N VAL A 160 4.31 -2.36 0.58
CA VAL A 160 5.29 -2.62 1.65
C VAL A 160 4.59 -3.00 2.95
N ASN A 161 4.88 -4.18 3.45
CA ASN A 161 4.47 -4.62 4.78
C ASN A 161 5.61 -4.44 5.78
N ARG A 162 5.44 -3.51 6.73
CA ARG A 162 6.41 -3.21 7.80
C ARG A 162 5.96 -3.72 9.17
N SER A 163 4.91 -4.53 9.21
CA SER A 163 4.36 -5.02 10.50
C SER A 163 5.21 -6.10 11.17
N GLY A 164 6.21 -6.63 10.46
CA GLY A 164 6.97 -7.80 10.92
C GLY A 164 6.08 -9.05 11.11
N GLY A 165 5.01 -9.17 10.33
CA GLY A 165 4.04 -10.26 10.42
C GLY A 165 3.05 -10.16 11.59
N LYS A 166 3.02 -9.01 12.29
CA LYS A 166 2.19 -8.81 13.50
C LYS A 166 0.85 -8.13 13.22
N ALA A 167 0.65 -7.57 12.02
CA ALA A 167 -0.60 -6.89 11.70
C ALA A 167 -1.74 -7.91 11.55
N ASP A 168 -2.82 -7.66 12.28
CA ASP A 168 -4.10 -8.34 12.08
C ASP A 168 -4.98 -7.48 11.18
N PHE A 169 -5.29 -7.99 10.00
CA PHE A 169 -6.11 -7.29 9.00
C PHE A 169 -7.61 -7.66 9.10
N GLY A 170 -7.97 -8.60 9.97
CA GLY A 170 -9.34 -9.11 10.05
C GLY A 170 -9.72 -10.06 8.90
N VAL A 171 -8.74 -10.53 8.14
CA VAL A 171 -8.89 -11.57 7.10
C VAL A 171 -7.81 -12.64 7.28
N PRO A 172 -8.01 -13.87 6.77
CA PRO A 172 -6.98 -14.91 6.77
C PRO A 172 -5.67 -14.44 6.10
N GLN A 173 -4.53 -14.86 6.66
CA GLN A 173 -3.20 -14.41 6.19
C GLN A 173 -2.91 -14.80 4.75
N GLU A 174 -3.46 -15.92 4.28
CA GLU A 174 -3.35 -16.38 2.89
C GLU A 174 -4.02 -15.47 1.86
N LYS A 175 -4.91 -14.58 2.30
CA LYS A 175 -5.51 -13.52 1.47
C LYS A 175 -4.63 -12.26 1.39
N VAL A 176 -3.50 -12.20 2.08
CA VAL A 176 -2.63 -11.01 2.13
C VAL A 176 -1.38 -11.24 1.28
N PHE A 177 -1.19 -10.41 0.28
CA PHE A 177 -0.06 -10.46 -0.64
C PHE A 177 0.75 -9.16 -0.59
N PRO A 178 1.84 -9.11 0.19
CA PRO A 178 2.79 -8.00 0.15
C PRO A 178 3.81 -8.21 -0.98
N LEU A 179 4.14 -7.14 -1.71
CA LEU A 179 5.24 -7.16 -2.68
C LEU A 179 6.60 -7.15 -1.98
N LEU A 180 6.68 -6.48 -0.82
CA LEU A 180 7.88 -6.43 0.01
C LEU A 180 7.51 -6.53 1.49
N ASN A 181 8.12 -7.49 2.19
CA ASN A 181 8.14 -7.53 3.65
C ASN A 181 9.42 -6.84 4.15
N LEU A 182 9.26 -5.65 4.75
CA LEU A 182 10.39 -4.85 5.22
C LEU A 182 10.44 -4.84 6.75
N THR A 183 11.38 -5.58 7.31
CA THR A 183 11.67 -5.51 8.74
C THR A 183 12.64 -4.38 9.02
N VAL A 184 12.18 -3.37 9.74
CA VAL A 184 13.00 -2.19 10.08
C VAL A 184 13.17 -2.11 11.59
N PRO A 185 14.41 -2.12 12.09
CA PRO A 185 14.62 -1.92 13.51
C PRO A 185 14.21 -0.51 13.93
N THR A 186 13.64 -0.42 15.12
CA THR A 186 13.33 0.86 15.77
C THR A 186 14.00 0.93 17.13
N TYR A 187 14.45 2.11 17.52
CA TYR A 187 15.24 2.32 18.72
C TYR A 187 14.60 3.39 19.61
N ASP A 188 14.63 3.18 20.91
CA ASP A 188 14.38 4.27 21.85
C ASP A 188 15.47 5.35 21.66
N PRO A 189 15.13 6.65 21.69
CA PRO A 189 16.13 7.73 21.56
C PRO A 189 17.30 7.63 22.52
N LYS A 190 17.08 7.10 23.76
CA LYS A 190 18.09 6.94 24.79
C LYS A 190 19.13 5.88 24.44
N ASP A 191 18.73 4.85 23.68
CA ASP A 191 19.55 3.71 23.33
C ASP A 191 19.88 3.59 21.85
N CYS A 192 19.48 4.59 21.06
CA CYS A 192 19.67 4.60 19.62
C CYS A 192 21.15 4.55 19.23
N PRO A 193 21.58 3.53 18.46
CA PRO A 193 22.98 3.42 18.01
C PRO A 193 23.36 4.55 17.03
N LEU A 194 22.40 5.08 16.29
CA LEU A 194 22.63 6.18 15.34
C LEU A 194 22.90 7.50 16.07
N CYS A 195 22.17 7.75 17.18
CA CYS A 195 22.47 8.87 18.07
C CYS A 195 23.89 8.76 18.66
N LYS A 196 24.26 7.57 19.15
CA LYS A 196 25.58 7.31 19.70
C LYS A 196 26.70 7.48 18.68
N ALA A 197 26.40 7.18 17.39
CA ALA A 197 27.32 7.39 16.27
C ALA A 197 27.33 8.83 15.72
N GLY A 198 26.53 9.74 16.28
CA GLY A 198 26.46 11.14 15.83
C GLY A 198 25.81 11.34 14.46
N VAL A 199 25.05 10.37 13.97
CA VAL A 199 24.31 10.51 12.69
C VAL A 199 23.21 11.54 12.85
N PRO A 200 23.15 12.59 12.01
CA PRO A 200 22.13 13.64 12.13
C PRO A 200 20.71 13.08 12.04
N LEU A 201 19.85 13.48 12.98
CA LEU A 201 18.45 13.09 13.01
C LEU A 201 17.65 13.89 11.98
N THR A 202 16.84 13.20 11.18
CA THR A 202 15.96 13.79 10.18
C THR A 202 14.49 13.57 10.58
N GLU A 203 13.73 14.66 10.64
CA GLU A 203 12.28 14.60 10.85
C GLU A 203 11.57 14.56 9.49
N ARG A 204 10.65 13.62 9.33
CA ARG A 204 9.80 13.49 8.13
C ARG A 204 8.38 13.11 8.51
N GLY A 205 7.43 13.45 7.64
CA GLY A 205 6.00 13.14 7.80
C GLY A 205 5.14 14.39 8.03
N SER A 206 3.86 14.28 7.69
CA SER A 206 2.89 15.38 7.71
C SER A 206 2.56 15.94 9.10
N HIS A 207 2.96 15.26 10.17
CA HIS A 207 2.69 15.69 11.54
C HIS A 207 3.63 16.79 12.07
N HIS A 208 4.77 17.02 11.40
CA HIS A 208 5.74 18.05 11.79
C HIS A 208 5.49 19.42 11.13
N LEU A 209 4.44 19.55 10.33
CA LEU A 209 4.02 20.83 9.72
C LEU A 209 3.08 21.65 10.60
N LYS A 210 3.07 21.46 11.92
CA LYS A 210 2.44 22.42 12.83
C LYS A 210 3.38 23.62 13.00
N LYS A 211 3.11 24.67 12.23
CA LYS A 211 3.48 26.03 12.60
C LYS A 211 2.55 26.53 13.66
#